data_0102c5e0b2d930f3d4e340fa988487c1
#
_entry.id   0102c5e0b2d930f3d4e340fa988487c1
#
_cell.length_a   1.000
_cell.length_b   1.000
_cell.length_c   1.000
_cell.angle_alpha   90.00
_cell.angle_beta   90.00
_cell.angle_gamma   90.00
#
_symmetry.space_group_name_H-M   'P 1'
#
loop_
_entity.id
_entity.type
_entity.pdbx_description
1 polymer ?
#
loop_
_entity_poly.entity_id
_entity_poly.type
_entity_poly.pdbx_seq_one_letter_code
_entity_poly.pdbx_strand_id
1 'polypeptide(L)'
;MQINCNSLSLQPIIVKSMKVFTTNQSLHSCLASLKTPASSIGFVPTMGALHQGHLSLIKRAIKENETVVVSIFVNPTQFNNAGDLETYPRDLKQDLKRIESIGSLGEIIVYAPSEAAVYGNSVTKEAFDFGGLELQMEGKFRPGHFQGVGTVVQKLLDIVGPTQAYFGEKDFQQLQIIKRLVKMTKANVKIIACSIEREPSGLAMSSRNTRLTTAERSHASKIYEALKTTKGKFSDTPLDEITQWVADQFEKDTIINLEYFEISEQLTLQPANKIEPQKKYRAFISAYIRNIRLIDNIALN
;
A
#
# COMPACT_ATOMS: atom_id res chain seq x y z
N MET A 1 26.49 -21.86 52.62
CA MET A 1 26.25 -20.80 51.61
C MET A 1 25.59 -21.47 50.42
N GLN A 2 24.23 -21.50 50.40
CA GLN A 2 23.45 -22.17 49.37
C GLN A 2 23.19 -21.16 48.25
N ILE A 3 23.64 -21.49 47.04
CA ILE A 3 23.38 -20.69 45.84
C ILE A 3 22.04 -21.17 45.26
N ASN A 4 20.99 -20.33 45.36
CA ASN A 4 19.70 -20.53 44.72
C ASN A 4 19.83 -20.27 43.22
N CYS A 5 19.80 -21.33 42.41
CA CYS A 5 19.58 -21.24 40.97
C CYS A 5 18.12 -20.97 40.71
N ASN A 6 17.73 -19.70 40.43
CA ASN A 6 16.45 -19.36 39.87
C ASN A 6 16.41 -19.88 38.42
N SER A 7 15.66 -20.94 38.18
CA SER A 7 15.31 -21.43 36.87
C SER A 7 14.32 -20.45 36.24
N LEU A 8 14.81 -19.62 35.30
CA LEU A 8 13.95 -18.91 34.34
C LEU A 8 13.23 -19.97 33.49
N SER A 9 11.96 -20.18 33.78
CA SER A 9 11.09 -20.98 32.93
C SER A 9 10.88 -20.23 31.61
N LEU A 10 11.59 -20.65 30.58
CA LEU A 10 11.28 -20.29 29.19
C LEU A 10 9.91 -20.87 28.88
N GLN A 11 8.90 -20.02 28.84
CA GLN A 11 7.57 -20.41 28.32
C GLN A 11 7.76 -20.84 26.85
N PRO A 12 7.17 -21.95 26.42
CA PRO A 12 7.25 -22.37 25.04
C PRO A 12 6.65 -21.29 24.14
N ILE A 13 7.43 -20.77 23.19
CA ILE A 13 6.93 -19.91 22.13
C ILE A 13 5.98 -20.76 21.30
N ILE A 14 4.67 -20.57 21.47
CA ILE A 14 3.66 -21.24 20.64
C ILE A 14 3.76 -20.62 19.26
N VAL A 15 4.43 -21.30 18.32
CA VAL A 15 4.44 -20.95 16.89
C VAL A 15 3.05 -21.27 16.35
N LYS A 16 2.16 -20.28 16.32
CA LYS A 16 0.87 -20.43 15.60
C LYS A 16 1.18 -20.58 14.11
N SER A 17 0.67 -21.65 13.50
CA SER A 17 0.90 -21.96 12.10
C SER A 17 0.13 -21.00 11.18
N MET A 18 0.81 -20.48 10.17
CA MET A 18 0.18 -19.75 9.07
C MET A 18 -0.77 -20.69 8.30
N LYS A 19 -2.01 -20.22 8.05
CA LYS A 19 -3.02 -20.96 7.26
C LYS A 19 -3.20 -20.28 5.90
N VAL A 20 -3.33 -21.08 4.83
CA VAL A 20 -3.52 -20.57 3.46
C VAL A 20 -4.85 -21.07 2.91
N PHE A 21 -5.67 -20.13 2.44
CA PHE A 21 -6.97 -20.41 1.84
C PHE A 21 -7.07 -19.81 0.43
N THR A 22 -7.71 -20.54 -0.48
CA THR A 22 -7.92 -20.13 -1.89
C THR A 22 -9.40 -19.98 -2.24
N THR A 23 -10.30 -20.40 -1.36
CA THR A 23 -11.76 -20.30 -1.57
C THR A 23 -12.42 -19.48 -0.47
N ASN A 24 -13.51 -18.79 -0.80
CA ASN A 24 -14.29 -18.02 0.16
C ASN A 24 -14.86 -18.91 1.26
N GLN A 25 -15.37 -20.09 0.89
CA GLN A 25 -15.99 -21.02 1.84
C GLN A 25 -15.01 -21.47 2.93
N SER A 26 -13.79 -21.88 2.55
CA SER A 26 -12.77 -22.32 3.51
C SER A 26 -12.28 -21.18 4.41
N LEU A 27 -12.10 -19.96 3.83
CA LEU A 27 -11.77 -18.77 4.59
C LEU A 27 -12.87 -18.44 5.62
N HIS A 28 -14.13 -18.38 5.18
CA HIS A 28 -15.27 -18.07 6.06
C HIS A 28 -15.41 -19.09 7.19
N SER A 29 -15.26 -20.40 6.90
CA SER A 29 -15.32 -21.45 7.93
C SER A 29 -14.23 -21.26 8.99
N CYS A 30 -13.00 -20.90 8.55
CA CYS A 30 -11.90 -20.60 9.47
C CYS A 30 -12.19 -19.35 10.31
N LEU A 31 -12.58 -18.24 9.68
CA LEU A 31 -12.86 -16.98 10.39
C LEU A 31 -14.03 -17.15 11.37
N ALA A 32 -15.07 -17.92 11.02
CA ALA A 32 -16.18 -18.20 11.90
C ALA A 32 -15.74 -18.98 13.15
N SER A 33 -14.79 -19.91 13.02
CA SER A 33 -14.26 -20.69 14.15
C SER A 33 -13.38 -19.86 15.11
N LEU A 34 -12.85 -18.73 14.65
CA LEU A 34 -12.00 -17.82 15.43
C LEU A 34 -12.78 -16.66 16.05
N LYS A 35 -14.03 -16.44 15.59
CA LYS A 35 -14.82 -15.28 15.96
C LYS A 35 -15.34 -15.40 17.39
N THR A 36 -14.94 -14.46 18.24
CA THR A 36 -15.52 -14.19 19.55
C THR A 36 -16.15 -12.78 19.54
N PRO A 37 -17.01 -12.41 20.51
CA PRO A 37 -17.57 -11.05 20.57
C PRO A 37 -16.53 -9.93 20.64
N ALA A 38 -15.33 -10.23 21.14
CA ALA A 38 -14.24 -9.27 21.30
C ALA A 38 -13.15 -9.40 20.21
N SER A 39 -13.24 -10.40 19.31
CA SER A 39 -12.16 -10.65 18.34
C SER A 39 -12.05 -9.54 17.29
N SER A 40 -10.83 -9.08 17.06
CA SER A 40 -10.49 -8.14 16.00
C SER A 40 -9.82 -8.85 14.83
N ILE A 41 -10.23 -8.48 13.61
CA ILE A 41 -9.62 -8.96 12.37
C ILE A 41 -8.95 -7.78 11.67
N GLY A 42 -7.61 -7.84 11.59
CA GLY A 42 -6.81 -6.94 10.77
C GLY A 42 -6.67 -7.47 9.35
N PHE A 43 -6.87 -6.64 8.36
CA PHE A 43 -6.75 -7.02 6.94
C PHE A 43 -5.63 -6.26 6.25
N VAL A 44 -4.79 -6.96 5.52
CA VAL A 44 -3.70 -6.38 4.69
C VAL A 44 -3.88 -6.85 3.25
N PRO A 45 -4.58 -6.08 2.40
CA PRO A 45 -4.72 -6.40 0.99
C PRO A 45 -3.42 -6.17 0.24
N THR A 46 -2.96 -7.18 -0.53
CA THR A 46 -1.77 -7.09 -1.38
C THR A 46 -1.99 -7.74 -2.74
N MET A 47 -1.13 -7.39 -3.68
CA MET A 47 -1.06 -8.08 -4.99
C MET A 47 0.07 -9.12 -5.04
N GLY A 48 0.66 -9.49 -3.91
CA GLY A 48 1.85 -10.33 -3.89
C GLY A 48 3.14 -9.57 -4.20
N ALA A 49 4.21 -10.30 -4.55
CA ALA A 49 5.57 -9.77 -4.68
C ALA A 49 5.96 -8.96 -3.42
N LEU A 50 5.72 -9.55 -2.26
CA LEU A 50 5.85 -8.91 -0.97
C LEU A 50 7.28 -8.41 -0.74
N HIS A 51 7.42 -7.28 -0.06
CA HIS A 51 8.69 -6.67 0.35
C HIS A 51 8.56 -6.10 1.76
N GLN A 52 9.63 -5.55 2.33
CA GLN A 52 9.62 -5.03 3.71
C GLN A 52 8.51 -4.02 3.98
N GLY A 53 8.13 -3.21 2.97
CA GLY A 53 6.97 -2.33 3.08
C GLY A 53 5.65 -3.07 3.36
N HIS A 54 5.39 -4.20 2.69
CA HIS A 54 4.23 -5.04 3.01
C HIS A 54 4.37 -5.71 4.38
N LEU A 55 5.58 -6.19 4.71
CA LEU A 55 5.83 -6.83 6.01
C LEU A 55 5.64 -5.85 7.17
N SER A 56 5.92 -4.56 7.01
CA SER A 56 5.67 -3.54 8.03
C SER A 56 4.17 -3.37 8.31
N LEU A 57 3.33 -3.39 7.26
CA LEU A 57 1.87 -3.38 7.41
C LEU A 57 1.38 -4.60 8.18
N ILE A 58 1.86 -5.80 7.79
CA ILE A 58 1.49 -7.07 8.43
C ILE A 58 1.93 -7.06 9.91
N LYS A 59 3.16 -6.66 10.20
CA LYS A 59 3.66 -6.53 11.58
C LYS A 59 2.82 -5.59 12.43
N ARG A 60 2.38 -4.47 11.86
CA ARG A 60 1.50 -3.53 12.53
C ARG A 60 0.12 -4.14 12.78
N ALA A 61 -0.45 -4.80 11.77
CA ALA A 61 -1.74 -5.48 11.90
C ALA A 61 -1.72 -6.55 13.01
N ILE A 62 -0.64 -7.35 13.10
CA ILE A 62 -0.42 -8.36 14.15
C ILE A 62 -0.40 -7.74 15.56
N LYS A 63 0.19 -6.56 15.70
CA LYS A 63 0.26 -5.88 17.01
C LYS A 63 -1.09 -5.32 17.46
N GLU A 64 -1.97 -5.00 16.52
CA GLU A 64 -3.22 -4.30 16.77
C GLU A 64 -4.46 -5.23 16.69
N ASN A 65 -4.30 -6.51 16.27
CA ASN A 65 -5.40 -7.44 16.09
C ASN A 65 -5.05 -8.86 16.54
N GLU A 66 -6.06 -9.63 16.93
CA GLU A 66 -5.92 -11.04 17.33
C GLU A 66 -5.69 -11.95 16.12
N THR A 67 -6.37 -11.67 15.01
CA THR A 67 -6.27 -12.41 13.75
C THR A 67 -5.91 -11.44 12.64
N VAL A 68 -4.97 -11.81 11.78
CA VAL A 68 -4.59 -11.03 10.60
C VAL A 68 -4.83 -11.83 9.34
N VAL A 69 -5.61 -11.25 8.42
CA VAL A 69 -5.78 -11.79 7.06
C VAL A 69 -4.92 -10.98 6.10
N VAL A 70 -4.07 -11.67 5.35
CA VAL A 70 -3.27 -11.07 4.27
C VAL A 70 -3.79 -11.62 2.95
N SER A 71 -4.35 -10.78 2.08
CA SER A 71 -4.70 -11.25 0.74
C SER A 71 -3.51 -11.12 -0.22
N ILE A 72 -3.36 -12.12 -1.10
CA ILE A 72 -2.42 -12.12 -2.21
C ILE A 72 -3.22 -12.34 -3.50
N PHE A 73 -3.58 -11.24 -4.17
CA PHE A 73 -4.42 -11.28 -5.36
C PHE A 73 -4.03 -10.20 -6.37
N VAL A 74 -3.52 -10.62 -7.53
CA VAL A 74 -3.21 -9.70 -8.64
C VAL A 74 -4.51 -9.37 -9.36
N ASN A 75 -5.04 -8.18 -9.08
CA ASN A 75 -6.32 -7.73 -9.59
C ASN A 75 -6.22 -7.23 -11.04
N PRO A 76 -6.84 -7.88 -12.04
CA PRO A 76 -6.71 -7.46 -13.43
C PRO A 76 -7.39 -6.11 -13.71
N THR A 77 -8.47 -5.77 -12.98
CA THR A 77 -9.29 -4.59 -13.28
C THR A 77 -8.61 -3.25 -13.03
N GLN A 78 -7.52 -3.22 -12.24
CA GLN A 78 -6.78 -1.97 -11.95
C GLN A 78 -5.59 -1.73 -12.87
N PHE A 79 -5.27 -2.66 -13.79
CA PHE A 79 -4.21 -2.49 -14.77
C PHE A 79 -4.75 -1.84 -16.04
N ASN A 80 -4.07 -0.77 -16.49
CA ASN A 80 -4.37 -0.10 -17.74
C ASN A 80 -3.51 -0.62 -18.90
N ASN A 81 -2.40 -1.31 -18.58
CA ASN A 81 -1.47 -1.88 -19.54
C ASN A 81 -1.41 -3.39 -19.35
N ALA A 82 -1.76 -4.15 -20.40
CA ALA A 82 -1.73 -5.61 -20.38
C ALA A 82 -0.31 -6.14 -20.10
N GLY A 83 0.72 -5.52 -20.65
CA GLY A 83 2.10 -5.91 -20.41
C GLY A 83 2.55 -5.73 -18.95
N ASP A 84 2.04 -4.71 -18.24
CA ASP A 84 2.32 -4.54 -16.80
C ASP A 84 1.61 -5.62 -15.98
N LEU A 85 0.41 -6.04 -16.38
CA LEU A 85 -0.31 -7.16 -15.76
C LEU A 85 0.40 -8.51 -16.00
N GLU A 86 0.85 -8.77 -17.22
CA GLU A 86 1.54 -10.01 -17.59
C GLU A 86 2.88 -10.15 -16.87
N THR A 87 3.64 -9.05 -16.80
CA THR A 87 4.98 -9.01 -16.18
C THR A 87 4.93 -8.77 -14.69
N TYR A 88 3.75 -8.58 -14.09
CA TYR A 88 3.62 -8.38 -12.65
C TYR A 88 4.09 -9.65 -11.90
N PRO A 89 5.04 -9.55 -10.96
CA PRO A 89 5.62 -10.73 -10.31
C PRO A 89 4.58 -11.53 -9.54
N ARG A 90 4.57 -12.85 -9.75
CA ARG A 90 3.67 -13.81 -9.08
C ARG A 90 4.49 -14.99 -8.57
N ASP A 91 4.79 -14.98 -7.28
CA ASP A 91 5.46 -16.08 -6.60
C ASP A 91 4.87 -16.27 -5.20
N LEU A 92 3.74 -16.96 -5.13
CA LEU A 92 3.06 -17.23 -3.86
C LEU A 92 3.98 -17.92 -2.86
N LYS A 93 4.82 -18.86 -3.30
CA LYS A 93 5.73 -19.60 -2.41
C LYS A 93 6.75 -18.67 -1.76
N GLN A 94 7.28 -17.72 -2.51
CA GLN A 94 8.20 -16.71 -1.97
C GLN A 94 7.48 -15.74 -1.03
N ASP A 95 6.25 -15.33 -1.37
CA ASP A 95 5.45 -14.46 -0.52
C ASP A 95 5.12 -15.12 0.82
N LEU A 96 4.75 -16.40 0.83
CA LEU A 96 4.52 -17.18 2.05
C LEU A 96 5.79 -17.24 2.93
N LYS A 97 6.95 -17.54 2.35
CA LYS A 97 8.24 -17.52 3.07
C LYS A 97 8.54 -16.16 3.71
N ARG A 98 8.20 -15.06 3.01
CA ARG A 98 8.39 -13.71 3.54
C ARG A 98 7.47 -13.44 4.72
N ILE A 99 6.21 -13.89 4.67
CA ILE A 99 5.29 -13.77 5.81
C ILE A 99 5.79 -14.62 6.99
N GLU A 100 6.22 -15.86 6.75
CA GLU A 100 6.79 -16.73 7.77
C GLU A 100 8.00 -16.11 8.48
N SER A 101 8.84 -15.35 7.75
CA SER A 101 10.02 -14.67 8.32
C SER A 101 9.70 -13.57 9.32
N ILE A 102 8.44 -13.12 9.44
CA ILE A 102 8.01 -12.16 10.46
C ILE A 102 8.13 -12.75 11.87
N GLY A 103 8.07 -14.08 11.99
CA GLY A 103 7.97 -14.77 13.27
C GLY A 103 6.57 -14.66 13.88
N SER A 104 6.19 -15.61 14.71
CA SER A 104 4.81 -15.73 15.17
C SER A 104 4.54 -14.90 16.42
N LEU A 105 3.75 -13.84 16.30
CA LEU A 105 3.13 -13.16 17.44
C LEU A 105 1.58 -13.17 17.36
N GLY A 106 0.97 -13.86 16.39
CA GLY A 106 -0.48 -13.89 16.19
C GLY A 106 -0.92 -14.95 15.17
N GLU A 107 -2.22 -15.10 14.97
CA GLU A 107 -2.76 -15.96 13.92
C GLU A 107 -2.75 -15.22 12.59
N ILE A 108 -1.96 -15.73 11.63
CA ILE A 108 -1.87 -15.19 10.27
C ILE A 108 -2.60 -16.13 9.32
N ILE A 109 -3.56 -15.58 8.61
CA ILE A 109 -4.30 -16.24 7.54
C ILE A 109 -3.91 -15.59 6.22
N VAL A 110 -3.45 -16.39 5.25
CA VAL A 110 -3.22 -15.93 3.89
C VAL A 110 -4.42 -16.33 3.05
N TYR A 111 -4.99 -15.36 2.35
CA TYR A 111 -6.07 -15.57 1.40
C TYR A 111 -5.54 -15.29 -0.01
N ALA A 112 -5.37 -16.37 -0.80
CA ALA A 112 -4.85 -16.31 -2.16
C ALA A 112 -5.93 -16.79 -3.16
N PRO A 113 -6.98 -15.97 -3.43
CA PRO A 113 -8.11 -16.36 -4.24
C PRO A 113 -7.79 -16.42 -5.73
N SER A 114 -8.61 -17.18 -6.47
CA SER A 114 -8.74 -17.04 -7.91
C SER A 114 -9.60 -15.81 -8.28
N GLU A 115 -9.55 -15.39 -9.54
CA GLU A 115 -10.44 -14.35 -10.06
C GLU A 115 -11.92 -14.72 -9.86
N ALA A 116 -12.28 -15.97 -10.11
CA ALA A 116 -13.65 -16.46 -9.89
C ALA A 116 -14.08 -16.39 -8.43
N ALA A 117 -13.17 -16.59 -7.47
CA ALA A 117 -13.48 -16.46 -6.05
C ALA A 117 -13.78 -15.01 -5.65
N VAL A 118 -13.17 -14.02 -6.31
CA VAL A 118 -13.36 -12.59 -6.03
C VAL A 118 -14.53 -12.01 -6.84
N TYR A 119 -14.61 -12.35 -8.12
CA TYR A 119 -15.53 -11.72 -9.07
C TYR A 119 -16.74 -12.57 -9.46
N GLY A 120 -16.75 -13.86 -9.12
CA GLY A 120 -17.75 -14.78 -9.62
C GLY A 120 -17.57 -15.06 -11.13
N ASN A 121 -18.68 -15.05 -11.88
CA ASN A 121 -18.67 -15.44 -13.28
C ASN A 121 -18.21 -14.33 -14.25
N SER A 122 -18.06 -13.08 -13.78
CA SER A 122 -17.64 -11.98 -14.65
C SER A 122 -16.78 -10.96 -13.93
N VAL A 123 -15.62 -10.66 -14.51
CA VAL A 123 -14.68 -9.64 -14.02
C VAL A 123 -15.16 -8.28 -14.50
N THR A 124 -15.90 -7.57 -13.66
CA THR A 124 -16.46 -6.24 -13.97
C THR A 124 -15.89 -5.18 -13.05
N LYS A 125 -15.87 -3.93 -13.52
CA LYS A 125 -15.59 -2.74 -12.70
C LYS A 125 -16.91 -2.11 -12.30
N GLU A 126 -17.05 -1.82 -11.01
CA GLU A 126 -18.14 -0.99 -10.52
C GLU A 126 -17.81 0.49 -10.72
N ALA A 127 -18.84 1.30 -10.92
CA ALA A 127 -18.69 2.74 -11.04
C ALA A 127 -18.90 3.40 -9.67
N PHE A 128 -17.90 4.14 -9.21
CA PHE A 128 -17.95 4.89 -7.95
C PHE A 128 -17.72 6.38 -8.22
N ASP A 129 -18.45 7.23 -7.53
CA ASP A 129 -18.16 8.67 -7.45
C ASP A 129 -17.31 8.95 -6.22
N PHE A 130 -16.01 9.05 -6.42
CA PHE A 130 -15.09 9.39 -5.33
C PHE A 130 -14.95 10.90 -5.09
N GLY A 131 -15.81 11.72 -5.71
CA GLY A 131 -15.83 13.18 -5.51
C GLY A 131 -14.65 13.90 -6.16
N GLY A 132 -14.15 13.37 -7.28
CA GLY A 132 -13.05 13.95 -8.04
C GLY A 132 -11.65 13.50 -7.57
N LEU A 133 -11.55 12.72 -6.49
CA LEU A 133 -10.26 12.16 -6.04
C LEU A 133 -9.63 11.26 -7.12
N GLU A 134 -10.45 10.56 -7.89
CA GLU A 134 -10.07 9.65 -8.97
C GLU A 134 -9.60 10.35 -10.25
N LEU A 135 -9.76 11.66 -10.34
CA LEU A 135 -9.41 12.47 -11.53
C LEU A 135 -8.04 13.16 -11.41
N GLN A 136 -7.43 13.12 -10.23
CA GLN A 136 -6.15 13.75 -9.98
C GLN A 136 -4.97 12.79 -10.28
N MET A 137 -3.76 13.31 -10.41
CA MET A 137 -2.50 12.56 -10.47
C MET A 137 -2.62 11.16 -11.12
N GLU A 138 -2.54 10.06 -10.33
CA GLU A 138 -2.64 8.69 -10.85
C GLU A 138 -3.90 8.45 -11.68
N GLY A 139 -5.02 9.04 -11.29
CA GLY A 139 -6.27 8.88 -12.03
C GLY A 139 -6.25 9.57 -13.39
N LYS A 140 -5.56 10.71 -13.50
CA LYS A 140 -5.37 11.43 -14.76
C LYS A 140 -4.51 10.63 -15.75
N PHE A 141 -3.44 9.98 -15.28
CA PHE A 141 -2.51 9.20 -16.10
C PHE A 141 -2.97 7.74 -16.29
N ARG A 142 -3.91 7.27 -15.47
CA ARG A 142 -4.42 5.89 -15.48
C ARG A 142 -5.96 5.86 -15.43
N PRO A 143 -6.65 6.28 -16.50
CA PRO A 143 -8.12 6.34 -16.52
C PRO A 143 -8.77 5.00 -16.13
N GLY A 144 -9.75 5.03 -15.20
CA GLY A 144 -10.44 3.84 -14.72
C GLY A 144 -9.67 2.98 -13.71
N HIS A 145 -8.44 3.33 -13.36
CA HIS A 145 -7.63 2.61 -12.36
C HIS A 145 -8.34 2.53 -11.01
N PHE A 146 -8.81 3.65 -10.49
CA PHE A 146 -9.45 3.70 -9.18
C PHE A 146 -10.84 3.06 -9.12
N GLN A 147 -11.53 2.92 -10.25
CA GLN A 147 -12.73 2.10 -10.31
C GLN A 147 -12.39 0.62 -10.09
N GLY A 148 -11.30 0.15 -10.70
CA GLY A 148 -10.79 -1.20 -10.47
C GLY A 148 -10.32 -1.43 -9.04
N VAL A 149 -9.61 -0.46 -8.45
CA VAL A 149 -9.18 -0.50 -7.04
C VAL A 149 -10.38 -0.52 -6.10
N GLY A 150 -11.34 0.37 -6.29
CA GLY A 150 -12.57 0.42 -5.50
C GLY A 150 -13.32 -0.89 -5.54
N THR A 151 -13.50 -1.45 -6.74
CA THR A 151 -14.21 -2.73 -6.94
C THR A 151 -13.53 -3.87 -6.18
N VAL A 152 -12.23 -4.07 -6.36
CA VAL A 152 -11.55 -5.20 -5.70
C VAL A 152 -11.48 -5.03 -4.19
N VAL A 153 -11.23 -3.81 -3.71
CA VAL A 153 -11.17 -3.56 -2.26
C VAL A 153 -12.53 -3.77 -1.62
N GLN A 154 -13.63 -3.30 -2.24
CA GLN A 154 -14.98 -3.56 -1.74
C GLN A 154 -15.24 -5.06 -1.61
N LYS A 155 -14.99 -5.83 -2.68
CA LYS A 155 -15.19 -7.28 -2.68
C LYS A 155 -14.35 -7.99 -1.62
N LEU A 156 -13.08 -7.61 -1.47
CA LEU A 156 -12.21 -8.21 -0.44
C LEU A 156 -12.64 -7.84 0.98
N LEU A 157 -13.13 -6.61 1.21
CA LEU A 157 -13.70 -6.21 2.50
C LEU A 157 -14.97 -7.02 2.82
N ASP A 158 -15.83 -7.26 1.83
CA ASP A 158 -17.05 -8.06 2.00
C ASP A 158 -16.74 -9.54 2.27
N ILE A 159 -15.70 -10.09 1.60
CA ILE A 159 -15.27 -11.49 1.81
C ILE A 159 -14.61 -11.67 3.19
N VAL A 160 -13.75 -10.75 3.61
CA VAL A 160 -12.98 -10.92 4.86
C VAL A 160 -13.75 -10.43 6.09
N GLY A 161 -14.56 -9.41 5.97
CA GLY A 161 -15.29 -8.79 7.09
C GLY A 161 -14.38 -8.24 8.19
N PRO A 162 -13.32 -7.47 7.87
CA PRO A 162 -12.35 -7.04 8.86
C PRO A 162 -12.87 -5.90 9.74
N THR A 163 -12.33 -5.78 10.96
CA THR A 163 -12.55 -4.62 11.83
C THR A 163 -11.61 -3.46 11.48
N GLN A 164 -10.40 -3.79 10.98
CA GLN A 164 -9.39 -2.82 10.56
C GLN A 164 -8.73 -3.28 9.26
N ALA A 165 -8.42 -2.35 8.36
CA ALA A 165 -7.69 -2.65 7.13
C ALA A 165 -6.50 -1.68 6.96
N TYR A 166 -5.33 -2.21 6.61
CA TYR A 166 -4.05 -1.51 6.63
C TYR A 166 -3.57 -1.20 5.22
N PHE A 167 -3.28 0.08 4.96
CA PHE A 167 -2.82 0.57 3.66
C PHE A 167 -1.61 1.48 3.82
N GLY A 168 -0.64 1.34 2.92
CA GLY A 168 0.56 2.18 2.92
C GLY A 168 0.30 3.58 2.38
N GLU A 169 0.84 4.61 3.03
CA GLU A 169 0.81 5.99 2.55
C GLU A 169 1.61 6.21 1.25
N LYS A 170 2.41 5.24 0.84
CA LYS A 170 3.11 5.32 -0.45
C LYS A 170 2.12 5.53 -1.61
N ASP A 171 1.01 4.84 -1.59
CA ASP A 171 -0.08 4.99 -2.55
C ASP A 171 -1.18 5.88 -1.95
N PHE A 172 -0.80 7.14 -1.60
CA PHE A 172 -1.63 8.04 -0.78
C PHE A 172 -2.96 8.37 -1.44
N GLN A 173 -2.99 8.61 -2.75
CA GLN A 173 -4.25 8.82 -3.48
C GLN A 173 -5.16 7.60 -3.37
N GLN A 174 -4.62 6.38 -3.53
CA GLN A 174 -5.37 5.14 -3.30
C GLN A 174 -5.92 5.06 -1.87
N LEU A 175 -5.12 5.43 -0.87
CA LEU A 175 -5.56 5.48 0.52
C LEU A 175 -6.77 6.42 0.71
N GLN A 176 -6.78 7.60 0.08
CA GLN A 176 -7.91 8.53 0.13
C GLN A 176 -9.15 7.97 -0.59
N ILE A 177 -8.96 7.35 -1.75
CA ILE A 177 -10.01 6.63 -2.49
C ILE A 177 -10.66 5.55 -1.61
N ILE A 178 -9.86 4.75 -0.92
CA ILE A 178 -10.38 3.67 -0.05
C ILE A 178 -11.11 4.23 1.16
N LYS A 179 -10.62 5.31 1.78
CA LYS A 179 -11.35 6.00 2.84
C LYS A 179 -12.70 6.54 2.35
N ARG A 180 -12.74 7.08 1.14
CA ARG A 180 -13.98 7.55 0.51
C ARG A 180 -14.93 6.38 0.23
N LEU A 181 -14.41 5.26 -0.31
CA LEU A 181 -15.16 4.03 -0.55
C LEU A 181 -15.87 3.55 0.71
N VAL A 182 -15.12 3.36 1.81
CA VAL A 182 -15.67 2.90 3.10
C VAL A 182 -16.75 3.83 3.62
N LYS A 183 -16.58 5.15 3.48
CA LYS A 183 -17.60 6.13 3.86
C LYS A 183 -18.86 6.02 3.01
N MET A 184 -18.72 5.82 1.69
CA MET A 184 -19.85 5.71 0.75
C MET A 184 -20.64 4.43 0.96
N THR A 185 -19.96 3.31 1.12
CA THR A 185 -20.57 1.98 1.31
C THR A 185 -21.03 1.73 2.75
N LYS A 186 -20.69 2.64 3.68
CA LYS A 186 -20.95 2.51 5.11
C LYS A 186 -20.38 1.20 5.69
N ALA A 187 -19.29 0.70 5.10
CA ALA A 187 -18.64 -0.51 5.59
C ALA A 187 -18.09 -0.30 7.00
N ASN A 188 -18.35 -1.26 7.88
CA ASN A 188 -17.93 -1.20 9.29
C ASN A 188 -16.46 -1.63 9.43
N VAL A 189 -15.55 -0.88 8.84
CA VAL A 189 -14.11 -1.13 8.87
C VAL A 189 -13.34 0.17 9.09
N LYS A 190 -12.34 0.16 9.97
CA LYS A 190 -11.44 1.29 10.18
C LYS A 190 -10.24 1.17 9.24
N ILE A 191 -10.00 2.19 8.40
CA ILE A 191 -8.83 2.26 7.52
C ILE A 191 -7.65 2.84 8.28
N ILE A 192 -6.57 2.08 8.36
CA ILE A 192 -5.32 2.42 9.04
C ILE A 192 -4.27 2.80 8.00
N ALA A 193 -3.82 4.05 8.05
CA ALA A 193 -2.70 4.52 7.26
C ALA A 193 -1.37 4.06 7.89
N CYS A 194 -0.46 3.52 7.08
CA CYS A 194 0.86 3.08 7.50
C CYS A 194 1.94 3.88 6.77
N SER A 195 2.94 4.33 7.50
CA SER A 195 4.05 5.13 6.99
C SER A 195 4.77 4.44 5.83
N ILE A 196 5.40 5.25 4.97
CA ILE A 196 6.18 4.76 3.84
C ILE A 196 7.46 4.11 4.34
N GLU A 197 7.63 2.82 4.05
CA GLU A 197 8.91 2.14 4.23
C GLU A 197 9.86 2.47 3.09
N ARG A 198 11.12 2.73 3.45
CA ARG A 198 12.14 3.14 2.49
C ARG A 198 13.36 2.23 2.56
N GLU A 199 14.06 2.14 1.46
CA GLU A 199 15.39 1.57 1.40
C GLU A 199 16.41 2.48 2.11
N PRO A 200 17.60 1.99 2.47
CA PRO A 200 18.64 2.84 3.06
C PRO A 200 19.00 4.07 2.21
N SER A 201 18.83 3.98 0.90
CA SER A 201 19.00 5.10 -0.05
C SER A 201 17.90 6.17 0.03
N GLY A 202 16.80 5.89 0.73
CA GLY A 202 15.61 6.73 0.77
C GLY A 202 14.53 6.36 -0.26
N LEU A 203 14.85 5.54 -1.26
CA LEU A 203 13.87 5.09 -2.25
C LEU A 203 12.69 4.40 -1.58
N ALA A 204 11.45 4.80 -1.90
CA ALA A 204 10.25 4.15 -1.39
C ALA A 204 10.20 2.68 -1.84
N MET A 205 9.91 1.77 -0.90
CA MET A 205 9.84 0.34 -1.22
C MET A 205 8.68 0.03 -2.17
N SER A 206 8.99 -0.70 -3.23
CA SER A 206 8.03 -1.12 -4.26
C SER A 206 8.43 -2.47 -4.84
N SER A 207 7.44 -3.30 -5.19
CA SER A 207 7.68 -4.55 -5.93
C SER A 207 8.38 -4.29 -7.28
N ARG A 208 8.18 -3.11 -7.88
CA ARG A 208 8.84 -2.71 -9.12
C ARG A 208 10.33 -2.41 -8.96
N ASN A 209 10.82 -2.15 -7.75
CA ASN A 209 12.25 -1.90 -7.51
C ASN A 209 13.12 -3.12 -7.86
N THR A 210 12.57 -4.34 -7.83
CA THR A 210 13.28 -5.56 -8.23
C THR A 210 13.65 -5.60 -9.72
N ARG A 211 13.02 -4.76 -10.55
CA ARG A 211 13.27 -4.64 -11.99
C ARG A 211 14.38 -3.63 -12.31
N LEU A 212 14.83 -2.86 -11.33
CA LEU A 212 15.93 -1.90 -11.44
C LEU A 212 17.27 -2.60 -11.27
N THR A 213 18.26 -2.23 -12.07
CA THR A 213 19.65 -2.58 -11.81
C THR A 213 20.13 -1.88 -10.54
N THR A 214 21.25 -2.34 -9.96
CA THR A 214 21.84 -1.72 -8.76
C THR A 214 22.14 -0.22 -8.97
N ALA A 215 22.67 0.15 -10.13
CA ALA A 215 22.95 1.56 -10.47
C ALA A 215 21.68 2.40 -10.57
N GLU A 216 20.66 1.91 -11.29
CA GLU A 216 19.36 2.59 -11.42
C GLU A 216 18.66 2.72 -10.07
N ARG A 217 18.71 1.69 -9.23
CA ARG A 217 18.12 1.70 -7.89
C ARG A 217 18.79 2.72 -6.98
N SER A 218 20.12 2.85 -7.06
CA SER A 218 20.86 3.91 -6.36
C SER A 218 20.46 5.29 -6.89
N HIS A 219 20.40 5.45 -8.22
CA HIS A 219 20.04 6.72 -8.84
C HIS A 219 18.59 7.16 -8.54
N ALA A 220 17.67 6.21 -8.39
CA ALA A 220 16.27 6.46 -8.06
C ALA A 220 16.07 7.15 -6.69
N SER A 221 17.08 7.18 -5.81
CA SER A 221 17.05 7.94 -4.54
C SER A 221 16.81 9.44 -4.75
N LYS A 222 17.20 9.98 -5.92
CA LYS A 222 16.93 11.37 -6.30
C LYS A 222 15.45 11.77 -6.21
N ILE A 223 14.55 10.81 -6.43
CA ILE A 223 13.09 11.02 -6.27
C ILE A 223 12.78 11.47 -4.84
N TYR A 224 13.31 10.77 -3.84
CA TYR A 224 13.10 11.12 -2.44
C TYR A 224 13.89 12.36 -2.02
N GLU A 225 15.06 12.57 -2.57
CA GLU A 225 15.86 13.79 -2.33
C GLU A 225 15.11 15.03 -2.81
N ALA A 226 14.49 14.99 -4.00
CA ALA A 226 13.65 16.06 -4.51
C ALA A 226 12.46 16.34 -3.57
N LEU A 227 11.79 15.30 -3.07
CA LEU A 227 10.69 15.44 -2.11
C LEU A 227 11.15 16.03 -0.78
N LYS A 228 12.31 15.62 -0.24
CA LYS A 228 12.88 16.20 0.99
C LYS A 228 13.21 17.69 0.83
N THR A 229 13.83 18.03 -0.30
CA THR A 229 14.16 19.43 -0.61
C THR A 229 12.89 20.26 -0.78
N THR A 230 11.87 19.73 -1.46
CA THR A 230 10.55 20.35 -1.55
C THR A 230 9.98 20.63 -0.16
N LYS A 231 10.02 19.66 0.74
CA LYS A 231 9.55 19.85 2.12
C LYS A 231 10.31 20.96 2.85
N GLY A 232 11.63 21.01 2.66
CA GLY A 232 12.45 22.08 3.26
C GLY A 232 12.16 23.49 2.72
N LYS A 233 11.73 23.59 1.46
CA LYS A 233 11.40 24.85 0.79
C LYS A 233 9.94 25.30 1.04
N PHE A 234 9.06 24.39 1.45
CA PHE A 234 7.60 24.59 1.41
C PHE A 234 7.12 25.83 2.19
N SER A 235 7.75 26.20 3.30
CA SER A 235 7.33 27.34 4.12
C SER A 235 7.75 28.69 3.56
N ASP A 236 8.84 28.74 2.78
CA ASP A 236 9.55 29.98 2.49
C ASP A 236 9.68 30.27 0.99
N THR A 237 9.21 29.37 0.13
CA THR A 237 9.34 29.48 -1.32
C THR A 237 7.96 29.36 -1.98
N PRO A 238 7.62 30.19 -2.98
CA PRO A 238 6.40 30.07 -3.78
C PRO A 238 6.26 28.67 -4.41
N LEU A 239 5.01 28.17 -4.48
CA LEU A 239 4.74 26.79 -4.94
C LEU A 239 5.14 26.54 -6.40
N ASP A 240 4.98 27.55 -7.25
CA ASP A 240 5.40 27.53 -8.65
C ASP A 240 6.92 27.46 -8.80
N GLU A 241 7.68 28.20 -7.98
CA GLU A 241 9.14 28.13 -7.96
C GLU A 241 9.63 26.74 -7.50
N ILE A 242 8.97 26.14 -6.50
CA ILE A 242 9.28 24.78 -6.06
C ILE A 242 9.02 23.79 -7.20
N THR A 243 7.88 23.92 -7.88
CA THR A 243 7.49 23.04 -8.99
C THR A 243 8.49 23.16 -10.14
N GLN A 244 8.85 24.38 -10.51
CA GLN A 244 9.86 24.62 -11.54
C GLN A 244 11.22 24.04 -11.15
N TRP A 245 11.65 24.27 -9.90
CA TRP A 245 12.90 23.72 -9.39
C TRP A 245 12.93 22.18 -9.51
N VAL A 246 11.84 21.48 -9.16
CA VAL A 246 11.78 20.02 -9.32
C VAL A 246 11.88 19.64 -10.80
N ALA A 247 11.15 20.31 -11.69
CA ALA A 247 11.23 20.05 -13.13
C ALA A 247 12.67 20.18 -13.64
N ASP A 248 13.37 21.25 -13.28
CA ASP A 248 14.77 21.51 -13.67
C ASP A 248 15.74 20.44 -13.17
N GLN A 249 15.49 19.82 -11.98
CA GLN A 249 16.32 18.74 -11.45
C GLN A 249 16.27 17.46 -12.31
N PHE A 250 15.15 17.22 -12.98
CA PHE A 250 14.95 16.02 -13.81
C PHE A 250 15.09 16.27 -15.31
N GLU A 251 15.00 17.51 -15.78
CA GLU A 251 15.12 17.85 -17.20
C GLU A 251 16.47 17.39 -17.80
N LYS A 252 17.55 17.52 -17.01
CA LYS A 252 18.91 17.13 -17.41
C LYS A 252 19.28 15.71 -16.99
N ASP A 253 18.37 14.98 -16.35
CA ASP A 253 18.64 13.62 -15.93
C ASP A 253 18.42 12.64 -17.09
N THR A 254 19.45 11.90 -17.45
CA THR A 254 19.41 10.96 -18.59
C THR A 254 18.84 9.58 -18.19
N ILE A 255 18.61 9.34 -16.89
CA ILE A 255 18.17 8.06 -16.36
C ILE A 255 16.71 8.14 -15.87
N ILE A 256 16.34 9.24 -15.21
CA ILE A 256 14.99 9.47 -14.66
C ILE A 256 14.24 10.45 -15.55
N ASN A 257 13.08 10.04 -16.02
CA ASN A 257 12.14 10.89 -16.74
C ASN A 257 10.95 11.21 -15.83
N LEU A 258 10.79 12.49 -15.46
CA LEU A 258 9.69 12.97 -14.65
C LEU A 258 8.37 12.88 -15.44
N GLU A 259 7.37 12.20 -14.89
CA GLU A 259 6.02 12.18 -15.47
C GLU A 259 5.19 13.32 -14.92
N TYR A 260 5.18 13.49 -13.59
CA TYR A 260 4.60 14.65 -12.92
C TYR A 260 5.23 14.90 -11.56
N PHE A 261 5.15 16.14 -11.14
CA PHE A 261 5.32 16.58 -9.76
C PHE A 261 4.16 17.50 -9.40
N GLU A 262 3.57 17.31 -8.22
CA GLU A 262 2.41 18.09 -7.81
C GLU A 262 2.39 18.28 -6.29
N ILE A 263 2.11 19.51 -5.85
CA ILE A 263 1.79 19.81 -4.46
C ILE A 263 0.28 19.97 -4.35
N SER A 264 -0.36 19.09 -3.56
CA SER A 264 -1.82 19.06 -3.44
C SER A 264 -2.27 19.11 -1.99
N GLU A 265 -3.50 19.58 -1.75
CA GLU A 265 -4.18 19.43 -0.47
C GLU A 265 -4.47 17.95 -0.19
N GLN A 266 -4.19 17.48 1.03
CA GLN A 266 -4.28 16.05 1.36
C GLN A 266 -5.69 15.45 1.31
N LEU A 267 -6.73 16.25 1.58
CA LEU A 267 -8.10 15.75 1.62
C LEU A 267 -8.78 15.71 0.26
N THR A 268 -8.58 16.75 -0.53
CA THR A 268 -9.24 16.92 -1.84
C THR A 268 -8.37 16.44 -2.99
N LEU A 269 -7.05 16.30 -2.77
CA LEU A 269 -6.03 16.04 -3.78
C LEU A 269 -6.01 17.07 -4.92
N GLN A 270 -6.66 18.22 -4.72
CA GLN A 270 -6.59 19.32 -5.67
C GLN A 270 -5.23 19.99 -5.62
N PRO A 271 -4.65 20.38 -6.76
CA PRO A 271 -3.41 21.14 -6.81
C PRO A 271 -3.50 22.41 -5.97
N ALA A 272 -2.46 22.69 -5.20
CA ALA A 272 -2.38 23.86 -4.36
C ALA A 272 -1.83 25.06 -5.16
N ASN A 273 -2.62 26.13 -5.26
CA ASN A 273 -2.16 27.39 -5.83
C ASN A 273 -1.61 28.35 -4.76
N LYS A 274 -2.00 28.13 -3.49
CA LYS A 274 -1.55 28.88 -2.30
C LYS A 274 -1.59 27.99 -1.07
N ILE A 275 -0.82 28.37 -0.06
CA ILE A 275 -0.82 27.69 1.24
C ILE A 275 -1.87 28.37 2.14
N GLU A 276 -2.78 27.57 2.69
CA GLU A 276 -3.77 27.98 3.69
C GLU A 276 -3.40 27.32 5.03
N PRO A 277 -3.25 28.09 6.13
CA PRO A 277 -2.69 27.60 7.39
C PRO A 277 -3.41 26.38 8.00
N GLN A 278 -4.74 26.26 7.77
CA GLN A 278 -5.57 25.19 8.32
C GLN A 278 -5.56 23.91 7.47
N LYS A 279 -4.98 23.95 6.25
CA LYS A 279 -4.93 22.82 5.34
C LYS A 279 -3.62 22.04 5.47
N LYS A 280 -3.69 20.75 5.17
CA LYS A 280 -2.53 19.86 5.06
C LYS A 280 -2.19 19.62 3.61
N TYR A 281 -0.91 19.67 3.31
CA TYR A 281 -0.39 19.53 1.96
C TYR A 281 0.57 18.36 1.86
N ARG A 282 0.67 17.82 0.67
CA ARG A 282 1.57 16.72 0.32
C ARG A 282 2.15 16.95 -1.06
N ALA A 283 3.43 16.68 -1.22
CA ALA A 283 4.06 16.63 -2.53
C ALA A 283 4.02 15.20 -3.06
N PHE A 284 3.69 15.07 -4.33
CA PHE A 284 3.58 13.83 -5.08
C PHE A 284 4.51 13.86 -6.27
N ILE A 285 5.14 12.75 -6.57
CA ILE A 285 6.01 12.61 -7.72
C ILE A 285 5.82 11.26 -8.40
N SER A 286 5.80 11.27 -9.71
CA SER A 286 5.88 10.07 -10.56
C SER A 286 6.97 10.25 -11.59
N ALA A 287 7.80 9.23 -11.73
CA ALA A 287 8.89 9.24 -12.68
C ALA A 287 9.16 7.85 -13.25
N TYR A 288 9.76 7.82 -14.43
CA TYR A 288 10.17 6.59 -15.10
C TYR A 288 11.69 6.40 -15.06
N ILE A 289 12.11 5.18 -14.85
CA ILE A 289 13.44 4.70 -15.20
C ILE A 289 13.24 3.62 -16.27
N ARG A 290 13.63 3.88 -17.49
CA ARG A 290 13.23 3.08 -18.66
C ARG A 290 11.69 2.97 -18.74
N ASN A 291 11.16 1.74 -18.67
CA ASN A 291 9.72 1.44 -18.62
C ASN A 291 9.20 1.16 -17.21
N ILE A 292 10.00 1.44 -16.17
CA ILE A 292 9.63 1.18 -14.78
C ILE A 292 9.12 2.47 -14.16
N ARG A 293 7.83 2.53 -13.91
CA ARG A 293 7.17 3.67 -13.27
C ARG A 293 7.30 3.60 -11.75
N LEU A 294 7.82 4.65 -11.15
CA LEU A 294 8.03 4.81 -9.72
C LEU A 294 7.20 5.98 -9.23
N ILE A 295 6.55 5.80 -8.08
CA ILE A 295 5.82 6.88 -7.40
C ILE A 295 6.30 7.01 -5.97
N ASP A 296 6.27 8.25 -5.48
CA ASP A 296 6.55 8.57 -4.09
C ASP A 296 5.78 9.82 -3.67
N ASN A 297 5.75 10.10 -2.38
CA ASN A 297 5.15 11.32 -1.84
C ASN A 297 5.69 11.64 -0.44
N ILE A 298 5.47 12.88 0.01
CA ILE A 298 5.84 13.33 1.35
C ILE A 298 4.84 14.35 1.90
N ALA A 299 4.48 14.24 3.17
CA ALA A 299 3.71 15.27 3.86
C ALA A 299 4.59 16.52 4.07
N LEU A 300 4.05 17.69 3.75
CA LEU A 300 4.78 18.94 3.79
C LEU A 300 4.62 19.67 5.14
N ASN A 301 3.42 19.57 5.75
CA ASN A 301 3.08 20.18 7.05
C ASN A 301 2.21 19.28 7.92
#